data_0e912f1e454ca3fa6b0b7b422c8fab33
#
_entry.id   0e912f1e454ca3fa6b0b7b422c8fab33
#
_cell.length_a   1.000
_cell.length_b   1.000
_cell.length_c   1.000
_cell.angle_alpha   90.00
_cell.angle_beta   90.00
_cell.angle_gamma   90.00
#
_symmetry.space_group_name_H-M   'P 1'
#
loop_
_entity.id
_entity.type
_entity.pdbx_description
1 polymer ?
#
loop_
_entity_poly.entity_id
_entity_poly.type
_entity_poly.pdbx_seq_one_letter_code
_entity_poly.pdbx_strand_id
1 'polypeptide(L)'
;NSIIQQNFDGYEIILIDDGSRDNSNNICKQYAATYPHIIFIEKENEGVAITRNKALNIAHGEYIFFIDSDDIVYPESFGKVVSILTNTQPDFLRYDFNTIDIHDANLYPNHLRKKRKKYHCMVLNAADFMQKVIKNEYYLCMHVFRRDIIDKNNIRFLDGCTYNEDTLFIIQYLQHCSKCIYADILFYGYRKCDEAVTAHFTEKHYNDVKRVYRALSKLATDNNKIQMGKNIQRVAGELALHLHKHVSAKQHIDKEYQDIENDCKQKALSIEWNFKRWLPENLCNIAWELINLIKKIANRL
;
A
#
# COMPACT_ATOMS: atom_id res chain seq x y z
N ASN A 1 16.27 15.20 -2.25
CA ASN A 1 16.20 16.46 -3.02
C ASN A 1 14.78 16.84 -3.41
N SER A 2 14.01 15.93 -4.01
CA SER A 2 12.67 16.22 -4.58
C SER A 2 11.65 16.78 -3.57
N ILE A 3 11.79 16.46 -2.27
CA ILE A 3 10.92 17.00 -1.20
C ILE A 3 11.37 18.41 -0.81
N ILE A 4 12.67 18.63 -0.60
CA ILE A 4 13.23 19.92 -0.17
C ILE A 4 13.00 21.02 -1.23
N GLN A 5 12.93 20.65 -2.49
CA GLN A 5 12.66 21.56 -3.60
C GLN A 5 11.19 21.95 -3.73
N GLN A 6 10.29 21.40 -2.89
CA GLN A 6 8.88 21.80 -2.89
C GLN A 6 8.73 23.19 -2.23
N ASN A 7 7.95 24.06 -2.86
CA ASN A 7 7.67 25.40 -2.35
C ASN A 7 6.60 25.35 -1.24
N PHE A 8 6.97 24.83 -0.07
CA PHE A 8 6.11 24.72 1.10
C PHE A 8 6.95 24.55 2.37
N ASP A 9 6.65 25.31 3.43
CA ASP A 9 7.48 25.35 4.66
C ASP A 9 6.87 24.60 5.85
N GLY A 10 5.64 24.15 5.76
CA GLY A 10 4.90 23.55 6.88
C GLY A 10 5.09 22.04 7.03
N TYR A 11 6.33 21.51 6.92
CA TYR A 11 6.58 20.08 7.06
C TYR A 11 7.86 19.77 7.86
N GLU A 12 7.93 18.58 8.39
CA GLU A 12 9.15 17.95 8.91
C GLU A 12 9.49 16.72 8.03
N ILE A 13 10.77 16.40 7.96
CA ILE A 13 11.25 15.18 7.31
C ILE A 13 11.94 14.31 8.36
N ILE A 14 11.48 13.06 8.49
CA ILE A 14 12.11 12.07 9.34
C ILE A 14 12.87 11.10 8.44
N LEU A 15 14.21 11.18 8.47
CA LEU A 15 15.12 10.27 7.79
C LEU A 15 15.58 9.20 8.77
N ILE A 16 15.37 7.94 8.46
CA ILE A 16 15.89 6.85 9.29
C ILE A 16 16.78 5.96 8.42
N ASP A 17 18.01 5.83 8.81
CA ASP A 17 18.95 4.89 8.25
C ASP A 17 18.87 3.56 9.02
N ASP A 18 18.40 2.53 8.35
CA ASP A 18 18.20 1.18 8.91
C ASP A 18 19.45 0.30 8.71
N GLY A 19 20.63 0.86 9.03
CA GLY A 19 21.91 0.16 8.97
C GLY A 19 22.47 0.02 7.56
N SER A 20 22.44 1.08 6.76
CA SER A 20 23.05 1.12 5.43
C SER A 20 24.56 0.87 5.47
N ARG A 21 25.06 0.17 4.44
CA ARG A 21 26.49 -0.15 4.32
C ARG A 21 27.22 0.71 3.29
N ASP A 22 26.50 1.58 2.63
CA ASP A 22 27.00 2.52 1.65
C ASP A 22 27.12 3.95 2.26
N ASN A 23 27.18 4.96 1.41
CA ASN A 23 27.32 6.36 1.85
C ASN A 23 26.01 7.02 2.31
N SER A 24 24.88 6.28 2.36
CA SER A 24 23.56 6.84 2.69
C SER A 24 23.54 7.53 4.05
N ASN A 25 24.16 6.92 5.06
CA ASN A 25 24.27 7.50 6.40
C ASN A 25 24.91 8.90 6.41
N ASN A 26 26.07 9.05 5.74
CA ASN A 26 26.76 10.33 5.66
C ASN A 26 25.93 11.39 4.91
N ILE A 27 25.25 10.99 3.85
CA ILE A 27 24.35 11.88 3.10
C ILE A 27 23.22 12.36 4.01
N CYS A 28 22.57 11.47 4.75
CA CYS A 28 21.50 11.84 5.68
C CYS A 28 21.97 12.79 6.78
N LYS A 29 23.16 12.57 7.35
CA LYS A 29 23.79 13.47 8.34
C LYS A 29 24.01 14.89 7.77
N GLN A 30 24.50 14.99 6.53
CA GLN A 30 24.70 16.27 5.87
C GLN A 30 23.38 17.02 5.67
N TYR A 31 22.31 16.32 5.23
CA TYR A 31 21.00 16.93 5.08
C TYR A 31 20.42 17.41 6.41
N ALA A 32 20.51 16.62 7.47
CA ALA A 32 20.05 17.01 8.80
C ALA A 32 20.83 18.18 9.38
N ALA A 33 22.14 18.29 9.10
CA ALA A 33 22.96 19.43 9.52
C ALA A 33 22.62 20.72 8.74
N THR A 34 22.14 20.59 7.50
CA THR A 34 21.83 21.73 6.61
C THR A 34 20.42 22.26 6.81
N TYR A 35 19.45 21.37 7.06
CA TYR A 35 18.02 21.70 7.10
C TYR A 35 17.43 21.40 8.48
N PRO A 36 17.08 22.42 9.29
CA PRO A 36 16.66 22.24 10.70
C PRO A 36 15.32 21.50 10.86
N HIS A 37 14.53 21.37 9.81
CA HIS A 37 13.27 20.59 9.79
C HIS A 37 13.47 19.11 9.42
N ILE A 38 14.72 18.66 9.26
CA ILE A 38 15.08 17.26 9.02
C ILE A 38 15.56 16.63 10.32
N ILE A 39 14.85 15.60 10.76
CA ILE A 39 15.21 14.74 11.88
C ILE A 39 15.90 13.51 11.33
N PHE A 40 17.14 13.26 11.71
CA PHE A 40 17.88 12.06 11.28
C PHE A 40 18.07 11.08 12.44
N ILE A 41 17.80 9.82 12.19
CA ILE A 41 18.02 8.71 13.13
C ILE A 41 18.82 7.62 12.44
N GLU A 42 19.92 7.25 13.06
CA GLU A 42 20.74 6.09 12.70
C GLU A 42 20.40 4.92 13.62
N LYS A 43 20.24 3.71 13.09
CA LYS A 43 19.98 2.50 13.86
C LYS A 43 20.56 1.26 13.19
N GLU A 44 20.68 0.17 13.94
CA GLU A 44 20.96 -1.15 13.36
C GLU A 44 19.79 -1.62 12.50
N ASN A 45 20.08 -2.50 11.54
CA ASN A 45 19.05 -3.02 10.64
C ASN A 45 18.05 -3.92 11.39
N GLU A 46 16.81 -3.45 11.49
CA GLU A 46 15.67 -4.18 12.07
C GLU A 46 14.52 -4.37 11.07
N GLY A 47 14.68 -3.84 9.86
CA GLY A 47 13.73 -3.94 8.75
C GLY A 47 12.70 -2.81 8.71
N VAL A 48 12.07 -2.71 7.53
CA VAL A 48 11.22 -1.58 7.13
C VAL A 48 10.03 -1.32 8.06
N ALA A 49 9.38 -2.37 8.57
CA ALA A 49 8.22 -2.25 9.46
C ALA A 49 8.58 -1.58 10.79
N ILE A 50 9.67 -2.02 11.44
CA ILE A 50 10.14 -1.45 12.70
C ILE A 50 10.63 -0.01 12.47
N THR A 51 11.32 0.23 11.37
CA THR A 51 11.82 1.56 10.98
C THR A 51 10.67 2.55 10.79
N ARG A 52 9.60 2.14 10.06
CA ARG A 52 8.40 2.98 9.90
C ARG A 52 7.64 3.20 11.21
N ASN A 53 7.55 2.18 12.09
CA ASN A 53 6.96 2.33 13.42
C ASN A 53 7.74 3.33 14.28
N LYS A 54 9.08 3.34 14.19
CA LYS A 54 9.92 4.32 14.88
C LYS A 54 9.66 5.74 14.37
N ALA A 55 9.53 5.92 13.04
CA ALA A 55 9.16 7.21 12.46
C ALA A 55 7.80 7.70 12.96
N LEU A 56 6.78 6.83 13.00
CA LEU A 56 5.44 7.17 13.49
C LEU A 56 5.44 7.63 14.94
N ASN A 57 6.31 7.06 15.79
CA ASN A 57 6.37 7.40 17.22
C ASN A 57 6.92 8.80 17.48
N ILE A 58 7.67 9.39 16.56
CA ILE A 58 8.30 10.71 16.71
C ILE A 58 7.73 11.77 15.77
N ALA A 59 6.82 11.38 14.87
CA ALA A 59 6.18 12.30 13.94
C ALA A 59 5.23 13.25 14.68
N HIS A 60 5.29 14.56 14.35
CA HIS A 60 4.47 15.61 14.92
C HIS A 60 3.46 16.19 13.91
N GLY A 61 3.70 16.04 12.62
CA GLY A 61 2.83 16.54 11.55
C GLY A 61 1.39 16.07 11.68
N GLU A 62 0.43 16.88 11.28
CA GLU A 62 -1.01 16.50 11.26
C GLU A 62 -1.28 15.37 10.28
N TYR A 63 -0.54 15.35 9.17
CA TYR A 63 -0.62 14.34 8.12
C TYR A 63 0.71 13.65 7.90
N ILE A 64 0.68 12.35 7.66
CA ILE A 64 1.84 11.50 7.41
C ILE A 64 1.88 11.12 5.94
N PHE A 65 3.04 11.33 5.32
CA PHE A 65 3.42 10.85 3.99
C PHE A 65 4.56 9.85 4.15
N PHE A 66 4.47 8.72 3.49
CA PHE A 66 5.59 7.77 3.38
C PHE A 66 6.21 7.94 2.00
N ILE A 67 7.52 8.20 1.96
CA ILE A 67 8.27 8.39 0.72
C ILE A 67 9.44 7.41 0.75
N ASP A 68 9.53 6.55 -0.26
CA ASP A 68 10.64 5.61 -0.39
C ASP A 68 11.88 6.37 -0.92
N SER A 69 13.07 5.97 -0.44
CA SER A 69 14.31 6.74 -0.65
C SER A 69 14.80 6.76 -2.10
N ASP A 70 14.38 5.80 -2.90
CA ASP A 70 14.70 5.65 -4.32
C ASP A 70 13.72 6.35 -5.26
N ASP A 71 12.62 6.91 -4.73
CA ASP A 71 11.55 7.54 -5.47
C ASP A 71 11.64 9.08 -5.47
N ILE A 72 10.76 9.73 -6.22
CA ILE A 72 10.69 11.20 -6.30
C ILE A 72 9.27 11.73 -6.05
N VAL A 73 9.20 12.94 -5.52
CA VAL A 73 8.00 13.77 -5.50
C VAL A 73 8.08 14.76 -6.65
N TYR A 74 7.06 14.81 -7.50
CA TYR A 74 7.05 15.73 -8.65
C TYR A 74 7.04 17.19 -8.21
N PRO A 75 7.74 18.08 -8.94
CA PRO A 75 7.76 19.51 -8.64
C PRO A 75 6.35 20.10 -8.52
N GLU A 76 6.17 21.08 -7.63
CA GLU A 76 4.90 21.82 -7.42
C GLU A 76 3.68 20.96 -7.05
N SER A 77 3.86 19.65 -6.82
CA SER A 77 2.74 18.75 -6.51
C SER A 77 2.36 18.78 -5.03
N PHE A 78 3.32 19.04 -4.14
CA PHE A 78 3.13 19.05 -2.69
C PHE A 78 2.11 20.12 -2.27
N GLY A 79 2.30 21.35 -2.69
CA GLY A 79 1.37 22.45 -2.40
C GLY A 79 -0.08 22.19 -2.87
N LYS A 80 -0.24 21.50 -4.00
CA LYS A 80 -1.56 21.08 -4.51
C LYS A 80 -2.24 20.06 -3.59
N VAL A 81 -1.48 19.08 -3.12
CA VAL A 81 -1.99 18.08 -2.17
C VAL A 81 -2.31 18.73 -0.83
N VAL A 82 -1.41 19.57 -0.29
CA VAL A 82 -1.63 20.30 0.96
C VAL A 82 -2.87 21.19 0.89
N SER A 83 -3.10 21.88 -0.24
CA SER A 83 -4.32 22.68 -0.42
C SER A 83 -5.60 21.83 -0.28
N ILE A 84 -5.62 20.60 -0.80
CA ILE A 84 -6.76 19.70 -0.61
C ILE A 84 -6.86 19.29 0.86
N LEU A 85 -5.75 18.93 1.52
CA LEU A 85 -5.74 18.54 2.94
C LEU A 85 -6.30 19.65 3.82
N THR A 86 -5.85 20.89 3.62
CA THR A 86 -6.27 22.07 4.40
C THR A 86 -7.76 22.36 4.19
N ASN A 87 -8.22 22.36 2.94
CA ASN A 87 -9.60 22.73 2.60
C ASN A 87 -10.61 21.65 2.95
N THR A 88 -10.23 20.40 2.91
CA THR A 88 -11.19 19.30 3.06
C THR A 88 -10.99 18.48 4.34
N GLN A 89 -9.83 18.53 4.97
CA GLN A 89 -9.50 17.78 6.19
C GLN A 89 -9.93 16.30 6.11
N PRO A 90 -9.42 15.53 5.13
CA PRO A 90 -9.80 14.14 4.99
C PRO A 90 -9.14 13.28 6.06
N ASP A 91 -9.76 12.15 6.37
CA ASP A 91 -9.13 11.11 7.18
C ASP A 91 -8.01 10.41 6.38
N PHE A 92 -8.25 10.24 5.07
CA PHE A 92 -7.37 9.51 4.17
C PHE A 92 -7.41 10.14 2.78
N LEU A 93 -6.24 10.39 2.18
CA LEU A 93 -6.15 10.91 0.82
C LEU A 93 -5.28 9.99 -0.03
N ARG A 94 -5.65 9.80 -1.28
CA ARG A 94 -4.84 9.14 -2.31
C ARG A 94 -4.56 10.10 -3.46
N TYR A 95 -3.34 10.11 -3.92
CA TYR A 95 -2.91 10.75 -5.18
C TYR A 95 -2.44 9.70 -6.20
N ASP A 96 -2.03 10.13 -7.37
CA ASP A 96 -1.52 9.23 -8.42
C ASP A 96 -0.01 9.34 -8.64
N PHE A 97 0.51 8.36 -9.39
CA PHE A 97 1.92 8.20 -9.68
C PHE A 97 2.14 7.82 -11.14
N ASN A 98 3.36 8.02 -11.61
CA ASN A 98 3.90 7.37 -12.79
C ASN A 98 5.05 6.44 -12.39
N THR A 99 5.28 5.41 -13.20
CA THR A 99 6.52 4.65 -13.12
C THR A 99 7.59 5.39 -13.91
N ILE A 100 8.76 5.56 -13.31
CA ILE A 100 9.92 6.25 -13.88
C ILE A 100 11.12 5.30 -13.96
N ASP A 101 12.08 5.63 -14.83
CA ASP A 101 13.37 4.95 -14.90
C ASP A 101 14.42 5.58 -13.96
N ILE A 102 15.66 5.11 -14.04
CA ILE A 102 16.79 5.62 -13.25
C ILE A 102 17.18 7.07 -13.58
N HIS A 103 16.69 7.63 -14.70
CA HIS A 103 16.93 9.00 -15.14
C HIS A 103 15.71 9.91 -14.94
N ASP A 104 14.73 9.49 -14.15
CA ASP A 104 13.46 10.18 -13.89
C ASP A 104 12.55 10.32 -15.13
N ALA A 105 12.86 9.63 -16.23
CA ALA A 105 12.01 9.65 -17.39
C ALA A 105 10.78 8.76 -17.19
N ASN A 106 9.59 9.28 -17.56
CA ASN A 106 8.35 8.51 -17.43
C ASN A 106 8.37 7.30 -18.36
N LEU A 107 8.27 6.10 -17.77
CA LEU A 107 8.13 4.85 -18.52
C LEU A 107 6.66 4.64 -18.92
N TYR A 108 5.77 4.68 -17.93
CA TYR A 108 4.32 4.57 -18.17
C TYR A 108 3.52 5.18 -17.02
N PRO A 109 2.34 5.78 -17.36
CA PRO A 109 1.43 6.31 -16.35
C PRO A 109 0.68 5.17 -15.66
N ASN A 110 0.16 5.46 -14.45
CA ASN A 110 -0.77 4.55 -13.79
C ASN A 110 -2.03 4.32 -14.66
N HIS A 111 -2.25 3.07 -15.05
CA HIS A 111 -3.35 2.67 -15.92
C HIS A 111 -4.74 2.88 -15.31
N LEU A 112 -4.85 2.97 -13.97
CA LEU A 112 -6.11 3.20 -13.27
C LEU A 112 -6.46 4.68 -13.12
N ARG A 113 -5.51 5.61 -13.32
CA ARG A 113 -5.72 7.05 -13.15
C ARG A 113 -6.93 7.56 -13.93
N LYS A 114 -7.04 7.23 -15.21
CA LYS A 114 -8.19 7.64 -16.05
C LYS A 114 -9.52 7.18 -15.48
N LYS A 115 -9.57 5.98 -14.89
CA LYS A 115 -10.80 5.42 -14.29
C LYS A 115 -11.13 6.05 -12.95
N ARG A 116 -10.15 6.61 -12.24
CA ARG A 116 -10.31 7.28 -10.94
C ARG A 116 -10.72 8.74 -11.09
N LYS A 117 -10.37 9.40 -12.18
CA LYS A 117 -10.58 10.84 -12.39
C LYS A 117 -11.98 11.32 -12.04
N LYS A 118 -13.02 10.52 -12.30
CA LYS A 118 -14.41 10.83 -11.93
C LYS A 118 -14.66 10.92 -10.42
N TYR A 119 -13.76 10.43 -9.59
CA TYR A 119 -13.85 10.51 -8.12
C TYR A 119 -13.01 11.65 -7.53
N HIS A 120 -12.39 12.48 -8.37
CA HIS A 120 -11.55 13.60 -7.91
C HIS A 120 -12.32 14.51 -6.94
N CYS A 121 -11.73 14.74 -5.76
CA CYS A 121 -12.28 15.53 -4.67
C CYS A 121 -13.66 15.07 -4.14
N MET A 122 -14.14 13.90 -4.54
CA MET A 122 -15.37 13.35 -3.96
C MET A 122 -15.05 12.72 -2.59
N VAL A 123 -15.92 12.99 -1.62
CA VAL A 123 -15.87 12.34 -0.31
C VAL A 123 -16.51 10.96 -0.41
N LEU A 124 -15.75 9.92 -0.11
CA LEU A 124 -16.21 8.54 -0.07
C LEU A 124 -15.99 7.98 1.34
N ASN A 125 -16.86 7.08 1.79
CA ASN A 125 -16.56 6.24 2.95
C ASN A 125 -15.46 5.24 2.60
N ALA A 126 -14.82 4.66 3.61
CA ALA A 126 -13.67 3.78 3.41
C ALA A 126 -13.99 2.53 2.57
N ALA A 127 -15.17 1.91 2.74
CA ALA A 127 -15.55 0.72 1.97
C ALA A 127 -15.69 1.02 0.47
N ASP A 128 -16.37 2.11 0.13
CA ASP A 128 -16.49 2.60 -1.24
C ASP A 128 -15.14 3.01 -1.83
N PHE A 129 -14.30 3.65 -1.02
CA PHE A 129 -12.97 4.08 -1.44
C PHE A 129 -12.07 2.88 -1.77
N MET A 130 -12.07 1.84 -0.94
CA MET A 130 -11.36 0.58 -1.24
C MET A 130 -11.81 -0.01 -2.58
N GLN A 131 -13.13 -0.08 -2.81
CA GLN A 131 -13.69 -0.72 -3.99
C GLN A 131 -13.52 0.11 -5.27
N LYS A 132 -13.73 1.43 -5.19
CA LYS A 132 -13.80 2.33 -6.36
C LYS A 132 -12.45 2.94 -6.71
N VAL A 133 -11.63 3.24 -5.70
CA VAL A 133 -10.38 4.00 -5.85
C VAL A 133 -9.14 3.13 -5.67
N ILE A 134 -8.97 2.48 -4.52
CA ILE A 134 -7.76 1.67 -4.24
C ILE A 134 -7.73 0.43 -5.13
N LYS A 135 -8.82 -0.33 -5.15
CA LYS A 135 -8.91 -1.65 -5.80
C LYS A 135 -7.85 -2.60 -5.22
N ASN A 136 -6.74 -2.83 -5.94
CA ASN A 136 -5.65 -3.73 -5.55
C ASN A 136 -4.32 -2.98 -5.32
N GLU A 137 -4.33 -1.64 -5.38
CA GLU A 137 -3.11 -0.83 -5.25
C GLU A 137 -2.98 -0.30 -3.82
N TYR A 138 -2.58 -1.17 -2.90
CA TYR A 138 -2.29 -0.85 -1.50
C TYR A 138 -0.82 -0.42 -1.31
N TYR A 139 -0.32 0.47 -2.18
CA TYR A 139 1.03 1.03 -2.06
C TYR A 139 1.03 2.16 -1.03
N LEU A 140 1.82 2.01 0.01
CA LEU A 140 1.88 2.95 1.14
C LEU A 140 2.19 4.38 0.70
N CYS A 141 3.17 4.53 -0.18
CA CYS A 141 3.65 5.81 -0.71
C CYS A 141 2.64 6.56 -1.59
N MET A 142 1.49 5.97 -1.92
CA MET A 142 0.43 6.63 -2.70
C MET A 142 -0.64 7.29 -1.83
N HIS A 143 -0.46 7.31 -0.52
CA HIS A 143 -1.50 7.72 0.41
C HIS A 143 -1.00 8.72 1.45
N VAL A 144 -1.93 9.54 1.94
CA VAL A 144 -1.72 10.46 3.06
C VAL A 144 -2.64 10.05 4.19
N PHE A 145 -2.07 9.99 5.38
CA PHE A 145 -2.72 9.50 6.59
C PHE A 145 -2.83 10.62 7.62
N ARG A 146 -4.00 10.82 8.20
CA ARG A 146 -4.16 11.74 9.32
C ARG A 146 -3.61 11.09 10.59
N ARG A 147 -2.59 11.73 11.21
CA ARG A 147 -1.80 11.15 12.30
C ARG A 147 -2.63 10.79 13.53
N ASP A 148 -3.59 11.62 13.92
CA ASP A 148 -4.43 11.37 15.09
C ASP A 148 -5.23 10.07 15.02
N ILE A 149 -5.59 9.60 13.81
CA ILE A 149 -6.25 8.31 13.61
C ILE A 149 -5.27 7.16 13.88
N ILE A 150 -4.02 7.29 13.43
CA ILE A 150 -2.95 6.32 13.72
C ILE A 150 -2.75 6.20 15.23
N ASP A 151 -2.59 7.33 15.91
CA ASP A 151 -2.26 7.38 17.34
C ASP A 151 -3.41 6.88 18.22
N LYS A 152 -4.64 7.37 17.98
CA LYS A 152 -5.82 6.98 18.74
C LYS A 152 -6.15 5.50 18.66
N ASN A 153 -5.84 4.86 17.54
CA ASN A 153 -6.17 3.46 17.30
C ASN A 153 -4.94 2.55 17.39
N ASN A 154 -3.79 3.09 17.81
CA ASN A 154 -2.51 2.37 17.91
C ASN A 154 -2.17 1.55 16.66
N ILE A 155 -2.37 2.15 15.48
CA ILE A 155 -2.11 1.47 14.20
C ILE A 155 -0.61 1.44 13.96
N ARG A 156 -0.06 0.24 13.77
CA ARG A 156 1.38 0.02 13.56
C ARG A 156 1.61 -1.04 12.48
N PHE A 157 2.75 -0.95 11.83
CA PHE A 157 3.22 -2.00 10.94
C PHE A 157 3.49 -3.28 11.73
N LEU A 158 3.28 -4.42 11.11
CA LEU A 158 3.54 -5.73 11.72
C LEU A 158 5.04 -5.98 11.83
N ASP A 159 5.56 -6.00 13.03
CA ASP A 159 7.00 -6.16 13.29
C ASP A 159 7.60 -7.37 12.58
N GLY A 160 8.78 -7.15 11.97
CA GLY A 160 9.52 -8.16 11.21
C GLY A 160 8.86 -8.56 9.88
N CYS A 161 7.73 -7.94 9.49
CA CYS A 161 7.11 -8.11 8.19
C CYS A 161 7.79 -7.21 7.15
N THR A 162 8.13 -7.77 5.98
CA THR A 162 8.78 -7.03 4.89
C THR A 162 8.06 -7.20 3.56
N TYR A 163 6.91 -7.89 3.57
CA TYR A 163 6.13 -8.12 2.37
C TYR A 163 4.63 -8.05 2.68
N ASN A 164 3.91 -7.16 1.98
CA ASN A 164 2.50 -6.80 2.22
C ASN A 164 2.20 -6.14 3.59
N GLU A 165 3.21 -5.66 4.32
CA GLU A 165 3.06 -4.89 5.55
C GLU A 165 2.25 -3.60 5.34
N ASP A 166 2.42 -2.98 4.18
CA ASP A 166 1.69 -1.80 3.72
C ASP A 166 0.20 -2.09 3.50
N THR A 167 -0.14 -3.21 2.88
CA THR A 167 -1.53 -3.66 2.69
C THR A 167 -2.25 -3.79 4.03
N LEU A 168 -1.62 -4.44 5.01
CA LEU A 168 -2.21 -4.61 6.34
C LEU A 168 -2.38 -3.26 7.04
N PHE A 169 -1.35 -2.41 7.03
CA PHE A 169 -1.37 -1.08 7.65
C PHE A 169 -2.50 -0.21 7.07
N ILE A 170 -2.61 -0.13 5.74
CA ILE A 170 -3.64 0.66 5.07
C ILE A 170 -5.05 0.14 5.41
N ILE A 171 -5.25 -1.17 5.46
CA ILE A 171 -6.56 -1.76 5.79
C ILE A 171 -6.92 -1.54 7.26
N GLN A 172 -5.98 -1.71 8.18
CA GLN A 172 -6.18 -1.35 9.60
C GLN A 172 -6.60 0.11 9.73
N TYR A 173 -5.93 1.00 9.03
CA TYR A 173 -6.22 2.44 9.05
C TYR A 173 -7.61 2.76 8.49
N LEU A 174 -7.97 2.20 7.34
CA LEU A 174 -9.24 2.49 6.66
C LEU A 174 -10.48 2.11 7.47
N GLN A 175 -10.39 1.18 8.41
CA GLN A 175 -11.52 0.83 9.29
C GLN A 175 -11.98 2.01 10.15
N HIS A 176 -11.10 2.96 10.41
CA HIS A 176 -11.34 4.15 11.24
C HIS A 176 -11.64 5.40 10.42
N CYS A 177 -11.69 5.29 9.09
CA CYS A 177 -11.94 6.42 8.19
C CYS A 177 -13.40 6.53 7.79
N SER A 178 -13.89 7.75 7.76
CA SER A 178 -15.20 8.13 7.25
C SER A 178 -15.10 9.03 6.02
N LYS A 179 -14.02 9.79 5.89
CA LYS A 179 -13.80 10.81 4.87
C LYS A 179 -12.55 10.51 4.06
N CYS A 180 -12.71 9.71 3.00
CA CYS A 180 -11.63 9.37 2.08
C CYS A 180 -11.75 10.17 0.79
N ILE A 181 -10.65 10.76 0.33
CA ILE A 181 -10.60 11.61 -0.87
C ILE A 181 -9.55 11.12 -1.84
N TYR A 182 -9.90 11.10 -3.12
CA TYR A 182 -8.96 10.90 -4.22
C TYR A 182 -8.62 12.26 -4.86
N ALA A 183 -7.34 12.56 -4.97
CA ALA A 183 -6.82 13.72 -5.68
C ALA A 183 -6.23 13.27 -7.03
N ASP A 184 -6.79 13.75 -8.15
CA ASP A 184 -6.21 13.53 -9.49
C ASP A 184 -4.97 14.42 -9.67
N ILE A 185 -3.98 14.22 -8.81
CA ILE A 185 -2.69 14.89 -8.81
C ILE A 185 -1.61 13.85 -9.06
N LEU A 186 -0.79 14.07 -10.07
CA LEU A 186 0.44 13.31 -10.25
C LEU A 186 1.46 13.83 -9.24
N PHE A 187 1.62 13.07 -8.14
CA PHE A 187 2.45 13.45 -7.01
C PHE A 187 3.77 12.68 -6.97
N TYR A 188 3.73 11.40 -7.35
CA TYR A 188 4.78 10.46 -7.05
C TYR A 188 5.37 9.84 -8.32
N GLY A 189 6.70 9.78 -8.39
CA GLY A 189 7.44 9.05 -9.42
C GLY A 189 8.01 7.79 -8.80
N TYR A 190 7.36 6.64 -9.05
CA TYR A 190 7.81 5.32 -8.60
C TYR A 190 8.94 4.80 -9.49
N ARG A 191 10.12 4.64 -8.93
CA ARG A 191 11.31 4.19 -9.67
C ARG A 191 11.30 2.68 -9.85
N LYS A 192 11.35 2.24 -11.09
CA LYS A 192 11.52 0.82 -11.40
C LYS A 192 12.99 0.42 -11.25
N CYS A 193 13.26 -0.45 -10.30
CA CYS A 193 14.57 -1.04 -10.08
C CYS A 193 14.49 -2.56 -10.24
N ASP A 194 15.45 -3.15 -10.96
CA ASP A 194 15.50 -4.61 -11.17
C ASP A 194 15.93 -5.35 -9.88
N GLU A 195 16.53 -4.65 -8.92
CA GLU A 195 16.95 -5.16 -7.62
C GLU A 195 15.90 -4.96 -6.52
N ALA A 196 14.68 -4.56 -6.87
CA ALA A 196 13.61 -4.33 -5.89
C ALA A 196 13.36 -5.59 -5.03
N VAL A 197 13.11 -5.40 -3.74
CA VAL A 197 12.79 -6.48 -2.77
C VAL A 197 11.67 -7.39 -3.28
N THR A 198 10.77 -6.85 -4.09
CA THR A 198 9.63 -7.57 -4.69
C THR A 198 10.00 -8.38 -5.94
N ALA A 199 11.22 -8.24 -6.49
CA ALA A 199 11.64 -8.94 -7.72
C ALA A 199 11.73 -10.46 -7.54
N HIS A 200 12.04 -10.93 -6.33
CA HIS A 200 12.19 -12.35 -6.03
C HIS A 200 11.35 -12.74 -4.81
N PHE A 201 10.39 -13.63 -5.00
CA PHE A 201 9.58 -14.15 -3.91
C PHE A 201 10.36 -15.21 -3.10
N THR A 202 10.63 -14.91 -1.83
CA THR A 202 11.43 -15.73 -0.92
C THR A 202 10.53 -16.49 0.07
N GLU A 203 11.13 -17.45 0.82
CA GLU A 203 10.44 -18.13 1.93
C GLU A 203 9.99 -17.13 3.03
N LYS A 204 10.80 -16.10 3.28
CA LYS A 204 10.40 -15.01 4.19
C LYS A 204 9.14 -14.31 3.71
N HIS A 205 9.06 -13.97 2.44
CA HIS A 205 7.86 -13.35 1.83
C HIS A 205 6.64 -14.27 1.94
N TYR A 206 6.83 -15.58 1.73
CA TYR A 206 5.78 -16.57 1.93
C TYR A 206 5.22 -16.54 3.37
N ASN A 207 6.10 -16.53 4.37
CA ASN A 207 5.72 -16.45 5.77
C ASN A 207 5.06 -15.11 6.13
N ASP A 208 5.54 -14.00 5.58
CA ASP A 208 4.96 -12.67 5.77
C ASP A 208 3.53 -12.62 5.20
N VAL A 209 3.30 -13.12 3.98
CA VAL A 209 1.96 -13.18 3.39
C VAL A 209 0.99 -14.01 4.25
N LYS A 210 1.44 -15.14 4.82
CA LYS A 210 0.60 -15.94 5.75
C LYS A 210 0.21 -15.14 7.00
N ARG A 211 1.16 -14.41 7.60
CA ARG A 211 0.91 -13.56 8.78
C ARG A 211 -0.10 -12.44 8.45
N VAL A 212 0.09 -11.76 7.31
CA VAL A 212 -0.83 -10.70 6.83
C VAL A 212 -2.21 -11.26 6.53
N TYR A 213 -2.29 -12.41 5.85
CA TYR A 213 -3.57 -13.11 5.58
C TYR A 213 -4.36 -13.37 6.87
N ARG A 214 -3.72 -13.92 7.90
CA ARG A 214 -4.37 -14.20 9.19
C ARG A 214 -4.90 -12.93 9.85
N ALA A 215 -4.07 -11.89 9.86
CA ALA A 215 -4.47 -10.60 10.41
C ALA A 215 -5.68 -10.02 9.67
N LEU A 216 -5.68 -10.03 8.34
CA LEU A 216 -6.81 -9.55 7.53
C LEU A 216 -8.07 -10.41 7.70
N SER A 217 -7.93 -11.73 7.78
CA SER A 217 -9.07 -12.63 8.01
C SER A 217 -9.73 -12.37 9.37
N LYS A 218 -8.94 -12.13 10.40
CA LYS A 218 -9.44 -11.72 11.71
C LYS A 218 -10.15 -10.37 11.64
N LEU A 219 -9.53 -9.37 11.05
CA LEU A 219 -10.13 -8.04 10.88
C LEU A 219 -11.45 -8.09 10.09
N ALA A 220 -11.56 -8.95 9.07
CA ALA A 220 -12.78 -9.13 8.31
C ALA A 220 -13.91 -9.73 9.15
N THR A 221 -13.59 -10.69 10.02
CA THR A 221 -14.56 -11.36 10.90
C THR A 221 -15.03 -10.43 12.02
N ASP A 222 -14.11 -9.67 12.60
CA ASP A 222 -14.38 -8.78 13.73
C ASP A 222 -15.06 -7.46 13.31
N ASN A 223 -15.21 -7.23 11.99
CA ASN A 223 -15.70 -5.96 11.46
C ASN A 223 -17.24 -5.90 11.47
N ASN A 224 -17.79 -4.97 12.25
CA ASN A 224 -19.23 -4.75 12.35
C ASN A 224 -19.85 -4.10 11.08
N LYS A 225 -19.02 -3.57 10.17
CA LYS A 225 -19.46 -2.95 8.92
C LYS A 225 -19.42 -3.99 7.81
N ILE A 226 -20.54 -4.59 7.46
CA ILE A 226 -20.66 -5.72 6.50
C ILE A 226 -19.87 -5.49 5.19
N GLN A 227 -20.00 -4.30 4.59
CA GLN A 227 -19.31 -4.02 3.32
C GLN A 227 -17.79 -3.90 3.49
N MET A 228 -17.33 -3.34 4.60
CA MET A 228 -15.91 -3.27 4.93
C MET A 228 -15.36 -4.69 5.15
N GLY A 229 -16.02 -5.51 5.95
CA GLY A 229 -15.64 -6.91 6.18
C GLY A 229 -15.53 -7.70 4.85
N LYS A 230 -16.49 -7.55 3.93
CA LYS A 230 -16.43 -8.17 2.59
C LYS A 230 -15.22 -7.69 1.77
N ASN A 231 -14.90 -6.39 1.82
CA ASN A 231 -13.76 -5.85 1.10
C ASN A 231 -12.43 -6.38 1.67
N ILE A 232 -12.29 -6.43 2.99
CA ILE A 232 -11.10 -6.99 3.66
C ILE A 232 -10.96 -8.48 3.31
N GLN A 233 -12.06 -9.23 3.36
CA GLN A 233 -12.08 -10.64 3.01
C GLN A 233 -11.65 -10.89 1.55
N ARG A 234 -12.05 -10.01 0.62
CA ARG A 234 -11.58 -10.07 -0.78
C ARG A 234 -10.06 -9.91 -0.87
N VAL A 235 -9.48 -8.94 -0.16
CA VAL A 235 -8.02 -8.73 -0.15
C VAL A 235 -7.31 -9.94 0.45
N ALA A 236 -7.80 -10.48 1.55
CA ALA A 236 -7.25 -11.72 2.13
C ALA A 236 -7.29 -12.89 1.12
N GLY A 237 -8.38 -13.03 0.36
CA GLY A 237 -8.49 -14.02 -0.70
C GLY A 237 -7.49 -13.83 -1.84
N GLU A 238 -7.19 -12.59 -2.22
CA GLU A 238 -6.16 -12.29 -3.21
C GLU A 238 -4.75 -12.68 -2.73
N LEU A 239 -4.43 -12.45 -1.44
CA LEU A 239 -3.18 -12.90 -0.83
C LEU A 239 -3.09 -14.43 -0.78
N ALA A 240 -4.16 -15.12 -0.43
CA ALA A 240 -4.19 -16.58 -0.45
C ALA A 240 -3.99 -17.15 -1.87
N LEU A 241 -4.55 -16.49 -2.89
CA LEU A 241 -4.32 -16.86 -4.29
C LEU A 241 -2.85 -16.62 -4.70
N HIS A 242 -2.24 -15.54 -4.23
CA HIS A 242 -0.82 -15.28 -4.45
C HIS A 242 0.06 -16.38 -3.83
N LEU A 243 -0.21 -16.78 -2.59
CA LEU A 243 0.44 -17.91 -1.94
C LEU A 243 0.29 -19.20 -2.75
N HIS A 244 -0.92 -19.51 -3.22
CA HIS A 244 -1.19 -20.72 -4.00
C HIS A 244 -0.32 -20.82 -5.26
N LYS A 245 -0.16 -19.75 -6.00
CA LYS A 245 0.70 -19.72 -7.19
C LYS A 245 2.16 -20.04 -6.88
N HIS A 246 2.69 -19.54 -5.77
CA HIS A 246 4.07 -19.78 -5.38
C HIS A 246 4.31 -21.18 -4.79
N VAL A 247 3.34 -21.71 -4.06
CA VAL A 247 3.41 -23.09 -3.50
C VAL A 247 3.34 -24.14 -4.60
N SER A 248 2.47 -23.95 -5.58
CA SER A 248 2.34 -24.89 -6.71
C SER A 248 3.64 -25.04 -7.50
N ALA A 249 4.45 -23.98 -7.55
CA ALA A 249 5.76 -24.02 -8.22
C ALA A 249 6.85 -24.75 -7.42
N LYS A 250 6.71 -24.91 -6.09
CA LYS A 250 7.78 -25.41 -5.19
C LYS A 250 7.53 -26.77 -4.54
N GLN A 251 6.37 -27.42 -4.77
CA GLN A 251 5.98 -28.72 -4.20
C GLN A 251 6.00 -28.83 -2.66
N HIS A 252 6.11 -27.72 -1.91
CA HIS A 252 6.10 -27.74 -0.45
C HIS A 252 4.82 -27.13 0.08
N ILE A 253 3.87 -27.99 0.47
CA ILE A 253 2.60 -27.60 1.09
C ILE A 253 2.73 -27.87 2.59
N ASP A 254 2.91 -26.81 3.40
CA ASP A 254 2.85 -26.93 4.85
C ASP A 254 1.40 -26.99 5.36
N LYS A 255 1.22 -27.44 6.60
CA LYS A 255 -0.11 -27.55 7.23
C LYS A 255 -0.81 -26.20 7.31
N GLU A 256 -0.06 -25.15 7.56
CA GLU A 256 -0.57 -23.80 7.69
C GLU A 256 -1.18 -23.28 6.37
N TYR A 257 -0.54 -23.57 5.25
CA TYR A 257 -1.11 -23.26 3.93
C TYR A 257 -2.39 -24.06 3.66
N GLN A 258 -2.44 -25.33 4.05
CA GLN A 258 -3.66 -26.15 3.93
C GLN A 258 -4.82 -25.54 4.72
N ASP A 259 -4.56 -25.02 5.92
CA ASP A 259 -5.56 -24.34 6.73
C ASP A 259 -6.07 -23.05 6.05
N ILE A 260 -5.16 -22.23 5.48
CA ILE A 260 -5.51 -21.04 4.69
C ILE A 260 -6.35 -21.42 3.47
N GLU A 261 -5.95 -22.46 2.74
CA GLU A 261 -6.68 -22.94 1.57
C GLU A 261 -8.10 -23.44 1.93
N ASN A 262 -8.23 -24.14 3.04
CA ASN A 262 -9.51 -24.63 3.53
C ASN A 262 -10.41 -23.48 4.01
N ASP A 263 -9.84 -22.51 4.73
CA ASP A 263 -10.58 -21.30 5.14
C ASP A 263 -11.10 -20.52 3.92
N CYS A 264 -10.30 -20.36 2.88
CA CYS A 264 -10.72 -19.72 1.64
C CYS A 264 -11.85 -20.50 0.93
N LYS A 265 -11.78 -21.83 0.90
CA LYS A 265 -12.84 -22.67 0.34
C LYS A 265 -14.15 -22.57 1.12
N GLN A 266 -14.08 -22.63 2.45
CA GLN A 266 -15.27 -22.55 3.32
C GLN A 266 -15.97 -21.20 3.23
N LYS A 267 -15.21 -20.11 3.16
CA LYS A 267 -15.77 -18.76 3.08
C LYS A 267 -16.29 -18.40 1.69
N ALA A 268 -16.20 -19.31 0.71
CA ALA A 268 -16.66 -19.12 -0.67
C ALA A 268 -16.22 -17.76 -1.25
N LEU A 269 -14.96 -17.41 -1.01
CA LEU A 269 -14.42 -16.06 -1.14
C LEU A 269 -14.47 -15.49 -2.56
N SER A 270 -14.74 -16.28 -3.56
CA SER A 270 -15.31 -15.90 -4.85
C SER A 270 -15.32 -17.09 -5.82
N ILE A 271 -16.24 -17.10 -6.76
CA ILE A 271 -16.18 -17.89 -8.00
C ILE A 271 -14.80 -17.76 -8.64
N GLU A 272 -14.18 -16.60 -8.47
CA GLU A 272 -12.86 -16.20 -8.93
C GLU A 272 -11.69 -17.02 -8.32
N TRP A 273 -11.74 -17.33 -7.02
CA TRP A 273 -10.77 -18.22 -6.37
C TRP A 273 -10.80 -19.62 -6.96
N ASN A 274 -11.99 -20.21 -7.08
CA ASN A 274 -12.16 -21.56 -7.61
C ASN A 274 -11.74 -21.67 -9.08
N PHE A 275 -11.97 -20.62 -9.88
CA PHE A 275 -11.66 -20.63 -11.31
C PHE A 275 -10.16 -20.43 -11.58
N LYS A 276 -9.52 -19.48 -10.89
CA LYS A 276 -8.06 -19.18 -11.08
C LYS A 276 -7.15 -20.31 -10.59
N ARG A 277 -7.58 -21.10 -9.62
CA ARG A 277 -6.82 -22.22 -9.08
C ARG A 277 -6.55 -23.33 -10.07
N TRP A 278 -7.47 -23.57 -10.98
CA TRP A 278 -7.43 -24.70 -11.93
C TRP A 278 -6.82 -24.34 -13.29
N LEU A 279 -6.51 -23.08 -13.52
CA LEU A 279 -6.02 -22.62 -14.81
C LEU A 279 -4.51 -22.46 -14.80
N PRO A 280 -3.79 -22.98 -15.81
CA PRO A 280 -2.41 -22.62 -16.08
C PRO A 280 -2.24 -21.11 -16.20
N GLU A 281 -1.08 -20.58 -15.81
CA GLU A 281 -0.82 -19.13 -15.76
C GLU A 281 -1.07 -18.41 -17.09
N ASN A 282 -0.75 -19.06 -18.20
CA ASN A 282 -0.98 -18.57 -19.57
C ASN A 282 -2.47 -18.46 -19.96
N LEU A 283 -3.37 -19.16 -19.26
CA LEU A 283 -4.82 -19.12 -19.49
C LEU A 283 -5.56 -18.22 -18.49
N CYS A 284 -4.90 -17.76 -17.42
CA CYS A 284 -5.52 -16.89 -16.41
C CYS A 284 -6.03 -15.57 -17.00
N ASN A 285 -5.35 -15.00 -17.99
CA ASN A 285 -5.79 -13.75 -18.63
C ASN A 285 -7.06 -13.95 -19.48
N ILE A 286 -7.17 -15.06 -20.20
CA ILE A 286 -8.36 -15.39 -21.00
C ILE A 286 -9.55 -15.67 -20.09
N ALA A 287 -9.34 -16.38 -18.99
CA ALA A 287 -10.38 -16.60 -17.98
C ALA A 287 -10.84 -15.32 -17.30
N TRP A 288 -9.93 -14.37 -17.08
CA TRP A 288 -10.26 -13.05 -16.54
C TRP A 288 -11.18 -12.25 -17.47
N GLU A 289 -10.93 -12.27 -18.77
CA GLU A 289 -11.80 -11.62 -19.76
C GLU A 289 -13.19 -12.28 -19.81
N LEU A 290 -13.26 -13.61 -19.73
CA LEU A 290 -14.51 -14.37 -19.67
C LEU A 290 -15.31 -14.09 -18.40
N ILE A 291 -14.67 -14.05 -17.23
CA ILE A 291 -15.31 -13.70 -15.95
C ILE A 291 -15.82 -12.26 -15.97
N ASN A 292 -15.06 -11.33 -16.53
CA ASN A 292 -15.51 -9.95 -16.67
C ASN A 292 -16.66 -9.80 -17.67
N LEU A 293 -16.70 -10.62 -18.70
CA LEU A 293 -17.82 -10.70 -19.65
C LEU A 293 -19.08 -11.22 -18.96
N ILE A 294 -18.97 -12.30 -18.18
CA ILE A 294 -20.08 -12.88 -17.40
C ILE A 294 -20.60 -11.86 -16.37
N LYS A 295 -19.70 -11.16 -15.65
CA LYS A 295 -20.09 -10.08 -14.73
C LYS A 295 -20.82 -8.93 -15.45
N LYS A 296 -20.40 -8.57 -16.67
CA LYS A 296 -21.08 -7.54 -17.48
C LYS A 296 -22.49 -8.00 -17.93
N ILE A 297 -22.66 -9.25 -18.22
CA ILE A 297 -23.97 -9.84 -18.60
C ILE A 297 -24.89 -9.90 -17.38
N ALA A 298 -24.39 -10.38 -16.24
CA ALA A 298 -25.17 -10.48 -15.01
C ALA A 298 -25.60 -9.11 -14.43
N ASN A 299 -24.86 -8.03 -14.71
CA ASN A 299 -25.24 -6.67 -14.30
C ASN A 299 -26.20 -5.97 -15.30
N ARG A 300 -26.59 -6.65 -16.38
CA ARG A 300 -27.56 -6.15 -17.39
C ARG A 300 -28.91 -6.89 -17.35
N LEU A 301 -28.99 -7.94 -16.55
CA LEU A 301 -30.22 -8.65 -16.20
C LEU A 301 -30.71 -8.24 -14.81
#